data_3df0c20b69a7a401c4411250c2c0aa5a
#
_entry.id   3df0c20b69a7a401c4411250c2c0aa5a
#
_cell.length_a   1.000
_cell.length_b   1.000
_cell.length_c   1.000
_cell.angle_alpha   90.00
_cell.angle_beta   90.00
_cell.angle_gamma   90.00
#
_symmetry.space_group_name_H-M   'P 1'
#
loop_
_entity.id
_entity.type
_entity.pdbx_description
1 polymer ?
#
loop_
_entity_poly.entity_id
_entity_poly.type
_entity_poly.pdbx_seq_one_letter_code
_entity_poly.pdbx_strand_id
1 'polypeptide(L)'
;MHFKKTLKKERQVKTMAKKKIGIIGGGISGAGLAYHLSLYEGEADVTVFEKDTIGGASTAKSAGTVCLFDDSLKNRYWDVRLYGFESYLKMEEEEEGSAGFDKTGTLVVATNEEVEKVIKTGIALAKAAGYTGEYITDKDRIKEILPDISTENILGAGYTEDDGYFDGTMISNTYMKKAQKNGVTVKTGVKVTDVKIVDNKVKGLTTDDGAEYEFDVVVDCTGPWSKITGEMVGLNVPIWHTKAEAFFLCPPGKKLDYTFPVLKYPEFYALRAGDNIFICKSHLSMDLNNPMHAGQWDPDKLPATGGTDDYFIDFLLDQLDAKVPGIVDSGLVSSWLSYRAEPKDFWPVLGKTPVEGYMLSTGFGGNGVIEVPAATRDLAKLIMRDESTPLLENWAFERLLED
;
A
#
# COMPACT_ATOMS: atom_id res chain seq x y z
N MET A 1 -62.63 20.73 -34.03
CA MET A 1 -61.35 21.38 -33.85
C MET A 1 -61.04 21.46 -32.37
N HIS A 2 -60.36 20.45 -31.81
CA HIS A 2 -59.98 20.41 -30.37
C HIS A 2 -58.46 20.38 -30.29
N PHE A 3 -57.89 21.49 -29.81
CA PHE A 3 -56.49 21.60 -29.55
C PHE A 3 -56.09 20.81 -28.33
N LYS A 4 -55.27 19.78 -28.54
CA LYS A 4 -54.54 19.11 -27.46
C LYS A 4 -53.34 19.95 -27.07
N LYS A 5 -53.42 20.64 -25.93
CA LYS A 5 -52.23 21.22 -25.26
C LYS A 5 -51.52 20.08 -24.55
N THR A 6 -50.39 19.64 -25.10
CA THR A 6 -49.47 18.72 -24.45
C THR A 6 -48.59 19.55 -23.51
N LEU A 7 -48.84 19.46 -22.22
CA LEU A 7 -47.97 19.99 -21.16
C LEU A 7 -46.68 19.14 -21.13
N LYS A 8 -45.61 19.68 -21.66
CA LYS A 8 -44.26 19.22 -21.33
C LYS A 8 -44.00 19.55 -19.86
N LYS A 9 -44.12 18.58 -18.95
CA LYS A 9 -43.49 18.65 -17.62
C LYS A 9 -41.99 18.60 -17.83
N GLU A 10 -41.30 19.70 -17.81
CA GLU A 10 -39.88 19.79 -17.60
C GLU A 10 -39.62 19.25 -16.20
N ARG A 11 -39.05 18.03 -16.12
CA ARG A 11 -38.42 17.55 -14.90
C ARG A 11 -37.22 18.47 -14.66
N GLN A 12 -37.35 19.43 -13.76
CA GLN A 12 -36.23 20.07 -13.13
C GLN A 12 -35.46 18.98 -12.40
N VAL A 13 -34.39 18.51 -13.01
CA VAL A 13 -33.37 17.71 -12.30
C VAL A 13 -32.77 18.70 -11.31
N LYS A 14 -33.14 18.58 -10.05
CA LYS A 14 -32.53 19.31 -8.95
C LYS A 14 -31.07 18.82 -8.94
N THR A 15 -30.17 19.58 -9.52
CA THR A 15 -28.72 19.31 -9.43
C THR A 15 -28.38 19.43 -7.95
N MET A 16 -28.19 18.29 -7.29
CA MET A 16 -27.67 18.29 -5.93
C MET A 16 -26.29 18.94 -5.96
N ALA A 17 -25.98 19.78 -4.99
CA ALA A 17 -24.65 20.37 -4.87
C ALA A 17 -23.63 19.23 -4.75
N LYS A 18 -22.54 19.33 -5.50
CA LYS A 18 -21.46 18.35 -5.43
C LYS A 18 -20.86 18.36 -4.02
N LYS A 19 -20.57 17.15 -3.48
CA LYS A 19 -19.83 17.01 -2.23
C LYS A 19 -18.38 17.46 -2.46
N LYS A 20 -17.91 18.45 -1.70
CA LYS A 20 -16.53 18.95 -1.78
C LYS A 20 -15.62 18.10 -0.90
N ILE A 21 -14.61 17.47 -1.49
CA ILE A 21 -13.72 16.50 -0.81
C ILE A 21 -12.27 16.93 -1.00
N GLY A 22 -11.57 17.17 0.11
CA GLY A 22 -10.13 17.39 0.13
C GLY A 22 -9.39 16.10 0.51
N ILE A 23 -8.36 15.73 -0.23
CA ILE A 23 -7.47 14.60 0.08
C ILE A 23 -6.10 15.16 0.39
N ILE A 24 -5.56 14.84 1.56
CA ILE A 24 -4.20 15.22 1.97
C ILE A 24 -3.27 14.04 1.74
N GLY A 25 -2.28 14.22 0.85
CA GLY A 25 -1.31 13.20 0.45
C GLY A 25 -1.63 12.57 -0.91
N GLY A 26 -0.63 12.54 -1.79
CA GLY A 26 -0.67 11.96 -3.14
C GLY A 26 0.06 10.62 -3.25
N GLY A 27 0.29 9.92 -2.13
CA GLY A 27 0.77 8.55 -2.11
C GLY A 27 -0.27 7.58 -2.68
N ILE A 28 0.03 6.28 -2.67
CA ILE A 28 -0.86 5.27 -3.26
C ILE A 28 -2.28 5.32 -2.68
N SER A 29 -2.43 5.60 -1.36
CA SER A 29 -3.74 5.71 -0.70
C SER A 29 -4.54 6.91 -1.23
N GLY A 30 -3.94 8.11 -1.29
CA GLY A 30 -4.63 9.29 -1.82
C GLY A 30 -4.94 9.19 -3.30
N ALA A 31 -4.03 8.61 -4.10
CA ALA A 31 -4.23 8.40 -5.52
C ALA A 31 -5.36 7.39 -5.80
N GLY A 32 -5.38 6.26 -5.07
CA GLY A 32 -6.45 5.27 -5.17
C GLY A 32 -7.80 5.83 -4.76
N LEU A 33 -7.85 6.62 -3.67
CA LEU A 33 -9.09 7.26 -3.23
C LEU A 33 -9.58 8.30 -4.25
N ALA A 34 -8.68 9.15 -4.76
CA ALA A 34 -9.03 10.12 -5.80
C ALA A 34 -9.62 9.45 -7.04
N TYR A 35 -9.04 8.33 -7.48
CA TYR A 35 -9.57 7.54 -8.58
C TYR A 35 -10.97 7.01 -8.27
N HIS A 36 -11.17 6.32 -7.13
CA HIS A 36 -12.47 5.75 -6.81
C HIS A 36 -13.57 6.80 -6.59
N LEU A 37 -13.24 7.96 -6.01
CA LEU A 37 -14.18 9.08 -5.90
C LEU A 37 -14.51 9.69 -7.27
N SER A 38 -13.57 9.73 -8.20
CA SER A 38 -13.79 10.25 -9.55
C SER A 38 -14.80 9.46 -10.37
N LEU A 39 -15.08 8.20 -9.97
CA LEU A 39 -16.11 7.38 -10.62
C LEU A 39 -17.54 7.79 -10.27
N TYR A 40 -17.73 8.68 -9.28
CA TYR A 40 -19.01 9.30 -8.94
C TYR A 40 -19.22 10.59 -9.75
N GLU A 41 -19.35 10.44 -11.05
CA GLU A 41 -19.43 11.56 -12.00
C GLU A 41 -20.52 12.57 -11.64
N GLY A 42 -20.14 13.84 -11.57
CA GLY A 42 -21.08 14.94 -11.29
C GLY A 42 -21.53 15.05 -9.83
N GLU A 43 -21.18 14.12 -8.93
CA GLU A 43 -21.62 14.12 -7.54
C GLU A 43 -20.53 14.58 -6.56
N ALA A 44 -19.26 14.46 -6.94
CA ALA A 44 -18.11 14.89 -6.14
C ALA A 44 -17.31 16.00 -6.82
N ASP A 45 -16.73 16.88 -5.99
CA ASP A 45 -15.70 17.86 -6.35
C ASP A 45 -14.47 17.55 -5.49
N VAL A 46 -13.47 16.91 -6.10
CA VAL A 46 -12.34 16.33 -5.39
C VAL A 46 -11.07 17.12 -5.68
N THR A 47 -10.36 17.50 -4.63
CA THR A 47 -9.02 18.11 -4.73
C THR A 47 -8.02 17.33 -3.90
N VAL A 48 -6.91 16.96 -4.53
CA VAL A 48 -5.75 16.29 -3.87
C VAL A 48 -4.66 17.32 -3.66
N PHE A 49 -4.08 17.32 -2.46
CA PHE A 49 -2.93 18.13 -2.08
C PHE A 49 -1.74 17.21 -1.76
N GLU A 50 -0.66 17.37 -2.51
CA GLU A 50 0.60 16.64 -2.31
C GLU A 50 1.74 17.65 -2.14
N LYS A 51 2.49 17.52 -1.04
CA LYS A 51 3.57 18.46 -0.73
C LYS A 51 4.77 18.38 -1.68
N ASP A 52 4.99 17.20 -2.25
CA ASP A 52 6.11 16.92 -3.14
C ASP A 52 5.61 16.39 -4.49
N THR A 53 5.79 15.11 -4.77
CA THR A 53 5.43 14.42 -6.01
C THR A 53 4.51 13.24 -5.74
N ILE A 54 3.62 12.93 -6.69
CA ILE A 54 2.70 11.79 -6.60
C ILE A 54 3.49 10.49 -6.46
N GLY A 55 3.15 9.72 -5.42
CA GLY A 55 3.81 8.44 -5.12
C GLY A 55 5.27 8.56 -4.65
N GLY A 56 5.77 9.77 -4.36
CA GLY A 56 7.21 10.02 -4.15
C GLY A 56 7.78 9.65 -2.79
N ALA A 57 6.93 9.40 -1.78
CA ALA A 57 7.38 9.12 -0.40
C ALA A 57 7.53 7.60 -0.14
N SER A 58 6.85 7.08 0.91
CA SER A 58 6.91 5.65 1.27
C SER A 58 6.48 4.73 0.13
N THR A 59 5.60 5.19 -0.74
CA THR A 59 5.14 4.46 -1.93
C THR A 59 6.31 4.18 -2.90
N ALA A 60 7.13 5.17 -3.22
CA ALA A 60 8.31 5.02 -4.10
C ALA A 60 9.39 4.10 -3.50
N LYS A 61 9.39 3.95 -2.18
CA LYS A 61 10.34 3.11 -1.45
C LYS A 61 9.77 1.72 -1.11
N SER A 62 8.60 1.38 -1.67
CA SER A 62 7.99 0.06 -1.53
C SER A 62 8.58 -0.91 -2.54
N ALA A 63 8.75 -2.17 -2.14
CA ALA A 63 9.10 -3.25 -3.06
C ALA A 63 7.95 -3.66 -4.00
N GLY A 64 6.74 -3.22 -3.71
CA GLY A 64 5.55 -3.50 -4.53
C GLY A 64 5.19 -4.96 -4.66
N THR A 65 5.71 -5.85 -3.80
CA THR A 65 5.41 -7.28 -3.88
C THR A 65 3.92 -7.54 -3.69
N VAL A 66 3.35 -8.33 -4.59
CA VAL A 66 1.95 -8.70 -4.56
C VAL A 66 1.88 -10.22 -4.54
N CYS A 67 2.07 -10.78 -3.36
CA CYS A 67 2.04 -12.21 -3.16
C CYS A 67 0.61 -12.68 -2.92
N LEU A 68 0.10 -13.58 -3.77
CA LEU A 68 -1.24 -14.15 -3.62
C LEU A 68 -1.37 -15.03 -2.37
N PHE A 69 -0.26 -15.58 -1.87
CA PHE A 69 -0.23 -16.33 -0.62
C PHE A 69 1.11 -16.13 0.09
N ASP A 70 1.08 -15.62 1.28
CA ASP A 70 2.22 -15.54 2.19
C ASP A 70 1.73 -15.61 3.64
N ASP A 71 2.64 -15.57 4.60
CA ASP A 71 2.33 -15.61 6.02
C ASP A 71 1.91 -14.25 6.60
N SER A 72 2.05 -13.17 5.83
CA SER A 72 1.93 -11.80 6.33
C SER A 72 0.55 -11.47 6.89
N LEU A 73 -0.51 -12.06 6.34
CA LEU A 73 -1.88 -11.83 6.79
C LEU A 73 -2.55 -13.08 7.35
N LYS A 74 -1.82 -14.20 7.48
CA LYS A 74 -2.41 -15.49 7.87
C LYS A 74 -3.71 -15.79 7.10
N ASN A 75 -3.74 -15.45 5.82
CA ASN A 75 -4.87 -15.54 4.89
C ASN A 75 -6.14 -14.76 5.32
N ARG A 76 -6.01 -13.83 6.27
CA ARG A 76 -7.08 -12.88 6.57
C ARG A 76 -7.19 -11.87 5.42
N TYR A 77 -8.42 -11.48 5.09
CA TYR A 77 -8.72 -10.54 4.01
C TYR A 77 -8.11 -10.95 2.65
N TRP A 78 -8.16 -12.25 2.36
CA TRP A 78 -7.77 -12.77 1.05
C TRP A 78 -8.43 -12.04 -0.11
N ASP A 79 -9.72 -11.77 -0.02
CA ASP A 79 -10.52 -11.03 -0.98
C ASP A 79 -10.05 -9.59 -1.20
N VAL A 80 -9.51 -8.93 -0.17
CA VAL A 80 -8.89 -7.60 -0.28
C VAL A 80 -7.63 -7.65 -1.15
N ARG A 81 -6.79 -8.66 -0.93
CA ARG A 81 -5.55 -8.86 -1.69
C ARG A 81 -5.84 -9.25 -3.13
N LEU A 82 -6.77 -10.19 -3.33
CA LEU A 82 -7.21 -10.61 -4.66
C LEU A 82 -7.73 -9.42 -5.45
N TYR A 83 -8.61 -8.62 -4.87
CA TYR A 83 -9.13 -7.42 -5.52
C TYR A 83 -8.03 -6.43 -5.89
N GLY A 84 -7.03 -6.25 -5.02
CA GLY A 84 -5.88 -5.39 -5.29
C GLY A 84 -5.06 -5.88 -6.48
N PHE A 85 -4.72 -7.17 -6.49
CA PHE A 85 -3.98 -7.81 -7.57
C PHE A 85 -4.73 -7.70 -8.90
N GLU A 86 -6.00 -8.10 -8.95
CA GLU A 86 -6.82 -8.03 -10.17
C GLU A 86 -7.02 -6.60 -10.67
N SER A 87 -7.12 -5.62 -9.76
CA SER A 87 -7.22 -4.21 -10.13
C SER A 87 -5.99 -3.71 -10.88
N TYR A 88 -4.80 -4.18 -10.50
CA TYR A 88 -3.55 -3.81 -11.16
C TYR A 88 -3.32 -4.60 -12.46
N LEU A 89 -3.69 -5.88 -12.50
CA LEU A 89 -3.68 -6.64 -13.77
C LEU A 89 -4.58 -5.97 -14.81
N LYS A 90 -5.78 -5.56 -14.39
CA LYS A 90 -6.68 -4.81 -15.27
C LYS A 90 -6.07 -3.48 -15.71
N MET A 91 -5.34 -2.80 -14.84
CA MET A 91 -4.64 -1.56 -15.17
C MET A 91 -3.59 -1.78 -16.26
N GLU A 92 -2.81 -2.87 -16.19
CA GLU A 92 -1.84 -3.29 -17.21
C GLU A 92 -2.51 -3.70 -18.53
N GLU A 93 -3.66 -4.39 -18.46
CA GLU A 93 -4.44 -4.75 -19.66
C GLU A 93 -4.96 -3.52 -20.41
N GLU A 94 -5.36 -2.47 -19.68
CA GLU A 94 -5.86 -1.21 -20.26
C GLU A 94 -4.73 -0.36 -20.87
N GLU A 95 -3.54 -0.34 -20.25
CA GLU A 95 -2.37 0.41 -20.70
C GLU A 95 -1.11 -0.30 -20.20
N GLU A 96 -0.37 -0.99 -21.08
CA GLU A 96 0.86 -1.73 -20.78
C GLU A 96 1.87 -0.83 -20.03
N GLY A 97 2.45 -1.35 -18.94
CA GLY A 97 3.40 -0.65 -18.10
C GLY A 97 2.75 0.35 -17.12
N SER A 98 1.42 0.46 -17.10
CA SER A 98 0.73 1.45 -16.26
C SER A 98 0.78 1.15 -14.76
N ALA A 99 1.01 -0.10 -14.36
CA ALA A 99 1.25 -0.51 -12.99
C ALA A 99 2.69 -1.01 -12.76
N GLY A 100 3.51 -1.14 -13.81
CA GLY A 100 4.89 -1.61 -13.75
C GLY A 100 4.99 -3.04 -13.24
N PHE A 101 4.14 -3.93 -13.76
CA PHE A 101 4.11 -5.33 -13.35
C PHE A 101 5.33 -6.09 -13.87
N ASP A 102 6.08 -6.71 -12.94
CA ASP A 102 7.12 -7.68 -13.27
C ASP A 102 6.69 -9.07 -12.76
N LYS A 103 6.28 -9.92 -13.70
CA LYS A 103 5.77 -11.26 -13.44
C LYS A 103 6.92 -12.24 -13.23
N THR A 104 7.51 -12.21 -12.04
CA THR A 104 8.64 -13.08 -11.66
C THR A 104 8.23 -14.36 -10.96
N GLY A 105 6.97 -14.45 -10.54
CA GLY A 105 6.49 -15.44 -9.61
C GLY A 105 6.95 -15.18 -8.17
N THR A 106 6.40 -15.93 -7.23
CA THR A 106 6.78 -15.85 -5.81
C THR A 106 7.05 -17.22 -5.24
N LEU A 107 8.16 -17.34 -4.49
CA LEU A 107 8.54 -18.51 -3.70
C LEU A 107 8.48 -18.17 -2.21
N VAL A 108 7.51 -18.72 -1.48
CA VAL A 108 7.33 -18.52 -0.03
C VAL A 108 7.79 -19.75 0.71
N VAL A 109 8.79 -19.62 1.58
CA VAL A 109 9.44 -20.75 2.25
C VAL A 109 8.80 -21.03 3.62
N ALA A 110 8.41 -22.28 3.83
CA ALA A 110 7.91 -22.76 5.11
C ALA A 110 9.06 -23.31 5.97
N THR A 111 9.35 -22.67 7.10
CA THR A 111 10.34 -23.09 8.09
C THR A 111 9.74 -23.78 9.32
N ASN A 112 8.41 -23.74 9.44
CA ASN A 112 7.64 -24.37 10.50
C ASN A 112 6.24 -24.74 10.02
N GLU A 113 5.52 -25.57 10.79
CA GLU A 113 4.20 -26.10 10.45
C GLU A 113 3.11 -24.99 10.38
N GLU A 114 3.22 -23.92 11.16
CA GLU A 114 2.26 -22.81 11.11
C GLU A 114 2.35 -22.10 9.77
N VAL A 115 3.54 -21.73 9.33
CA VAL A 115 3.80 -21.09 8.02
C VAL A 115 3.39 -22.03 6.88
N GLU A 116 3.73 -23.33 6.97
CA GLU A 116 3.30 -24.35 6.00
C GLU A 116 1.78 -24.36 5.82
N LYS A 117 1.03 -24.39 6.92
CA LYS A 117 -0.43 -24.41 6.91
C LYS A 117 -0.99 -23.13 6.25
N VAL A 118 -0.43 -21.98 6.57
CA VAL A 118 -0.85 -20.70 5.98
C VAL A 118 -0.63 -20.69 4.47
N ILE A 119 0.55 -21.12 4.00
CA ILE A 119 0.88 -21.23 2.58
C ILE A 119 -0.08 -22.17 1.86
N LYS A 120 -0.30 -23.38 2.38
CA LYS A 120 -1.22 -24.36 1.78
C LYS A 120 -2.64 -23.82 1.67
N THR A 121 -3.12 -23.08 2.68
CA THR A 121 -4.44 -22.45 2.66
C THR A 121 -4.52 -21.36 1.59
N GLY A 122 -3.49 -20.50 1.51
CA GLY A 122 -3.42 -19.45 0.48
C GLY A 122 -3.38 -20.01 -0.94
N ILE A 123 -2.61 -21.08 -1.17
CA ILE A 123 -2.59 -21.79 -2.46
C ILE A 123 -3.98 -22.32 -2.83
N ALA A 124 -4.72 -22.89 -1.86
CA ALA A 124 -6.08 -23.37 -2.13
C ALA A 124 -7.03 -22.25 -2.53
N LEU A 125 -6.91 -21.08 -1.89
CA LEU A 125 -7.67 -19.87 -2.23
C LEU A 125 -7.29 -19.32 -3.61
N ALA A 126 -5.97 -19.26 -3.93
CA ALA A 126 -5.49 -18.83 -5.23
C ALA A 126 -6.02 -19.72 -6.37
N LYS A 127 -5.96 -21.04 -6.18
CA LYS A 127 -6.53 -22.00 -7.14
C LYS A 127 -8.03 -21.86 -7.32
N ALA A 128 -8.77 -21.61 -6.23
CA ALA A 128 -10.23 -21.38 -6.30
C ALA A 128 -10.56 -20.10 -7.09
N ALA A 129 -9.67 -19.11 -7.10
CA ALA A 129 -9.78 -17.89 -7.89
C ALA A 129 -9.24 -18.03 -9.34
N GLY A 130 -8.72 -19.21 -9.72
CA GLY A 130 -8.24 -19.48 -11.10
C GLY A 130 -6.75 -19.25 -11.32
N TYR A 131 -5.98 -18.98 -10.26
CA TYR A 131 -4.52 -18.79 -10.32
C TYR A 131 -3.76 -20.10 -10.07
N THR A 132 -2.50 -20.12 -10.50
CA THR A 132 -1.60 -21.25 -10.22
C THR A 132 -1.14 -21.22 -8.76
N GLY A 133 -0.60 -22.32 -8.31
CA GLY A 133 0.02 -22.44 -7.02
C GLY A 133 0.31 -23.90 -6.69
N GLU A 134 1.50 -24.19 -6.20
CA GLU A 134 1.90 -25.52 -5.74
C GLU A 134 2.61 -25.42 -4.40
N TYR A 135 2.42 -26.42 -3.55
CA TYR A 135 3.24 -26.61 -2.35
C TYR A 135 4.25 -27.72 -2.61
N ILE A 136 5.53 -27.39 -2.58
CA ILE A 136 6.65 -28.22 -3.01
C ILE A 136 7.42 -28.68 -1.77
N THR A 137 7.58 -30.00 -1.61
CA THR A 137 8.46 -30.61 -0.60
C THR A 137 9.70 -31.24 -1.21
N ASP A 138 9.70 -31.43 -2.53
CA ASP A 138 10.85 -31.91 -3.28
C ASP A 138 11.92 -30.81 -3.38
N LYS A 139 13.08 -31.06 -2.80
CA LYS A 139 14.19 -30.11 -2.73
C LYS A 139 14.81 -29.82 -4.09
N ASP A 140 14.83 -30.79 -5.00
CA ASP A 140 15.36 -30.62 -6.35
C ASP A 140 14.41 -29.70 -7.15
N ARG A 141 13.10 -29.89 -7.01
CA ARG A 141 12.11 -29.01 -7.62
C ARG A 141 12.20 -27.56 -7.11
N ILE A 142 12.45 -27.35 -5.81
CA ILE A 142 12.68 -26.00 -5.27
C ILE A 142 13.92 -25.36 -5.91
N LYS A 143 14.99 -26.13 -6.10
CA LYS A 143 16.22 -25.66 -6.76
C LYS A 143 16.07 -25.41 -8.27
N GLU A 144 15.11 -26.05 -8.94
CA GLU A 144 14.77 -25.68 -10.31
C GLU A 144 14.19 -24.26 -10.42
N ILE A 145 13.45 -23.82 -9.37
CA ILE A 145 12.86 -22.47 -9.31
C ILE A 145 13.91 -21.44 -8.90
N LEU A 146 14.69 -21.76 -7.86
CA LEU A 146 15.75 -20.89 -7.35
C LEU A 146 17.03 -21.72 -7.14
N PRO A 147 17.92 -21.78 -8.15
CA PRO A 147 19.07 -22.70 -8.14
C PRO A 147 20.00 -22.57 -6.96
N ASP A 148 20.21 -21.35 -6.47
CA ASP A 148 21.15 -21.06 -5.38
C ASP A 148 20.54 -21.19 -3.97
N ILE A 149 19.25 -21.60 -3.85
CA ILE A 149 18.61 -21.72 -2.54
C ILE A 149 19.17 -22.88 -1.71
N SER A 150 19.48 -22.60 -0.45
CA SER A 150 19.70 -23.66 0.55
C SER A 150 18.37 -24.30 0.93
N THR A 151 18.28 -25.60 0.79
CA THR A 151 17.10 -26.38 1.19
C THR A 151 17.23 -27.00 2.58
N GLU A 152 18.21 -26.54 3.38
CA GLU A 152 18.35 -26.91 4.76
C GLU A 152 17.31 -26.26 5.65
N ASN A 153 16.79 -27.03 6.62
CA ASN A 153 15.82 -26.55 7.62
C ASN A 153 14.52 -25.91 7.03
N ILE A 154 14.13 -26.30 5.81
CA ILE A 154 12.83 -25.96 5.26
C ILE A 154 11.93 -27.19 5.19
N LEU A 155 10.64 -27.02 5.50
CA LEU A 155 9.63 -28.07 5.37
C LEU A 155 9.13 -28.20 3.93
N GLY A 156 9.13 -27.10 3.19
CA GLY A 156 8.74 -26.97 1.82
C GLY A 156 8.60 -25.50 1.43
N ALA A 157 8.08 -25.27 0.24
CA ALA A 157 7.83 -23.94 -0.27
C ALA A 157 6.53 -23.88 -1.08
N GLY A 158 5.81 -22.76 -1.00
CA GLY A 158 4.73 -22.42 -1.92
C GLY A 158 5.28 -21.66 -3.12
N TYR A 159 4.86 -22.02 -4.32
CA TYR A 159 5.25 -21.33 -5.53
C TYR A 159 4.04 -21.01 -6.41
N THR A 160 4.05 -19.84 -7.01
CA THR A 160 3.17 -19.45 -8.13
C THR A 160 3.96 -18.67 -9.16
N GLU A 161 3.61 -18.83 -10.42
CA GLU A 161 4.17 -18.06 -11.54
C GLU A 161 3.30 -16.86 -11.92
N ASP A 162 2.12 -16.70 -11.30
CA ASP A 162 1.12 -15.71 -11.72
C ASP A 162 1.31 -14.33 -11.09
N ASP A 163 2.05 -14.24 -10.00
CA ASP A 163 2.32 -12.99 -9.31
C ASP A 163 3.77 -12.50 -9.46
N GLY A 164 4.16 -11.53 -8.66
CA GLY A 164 5.47 -10.89 -8.72
C GLY A 164 5.46 -9.59 -7.94
N TYR A 165 5.83 -8.49 -8.58
CA TYR A 165 5.78 -7.16 -7.96
C TYR A 165 5.33 -6.09 -8.97
N PHE A 166 4.81 -4.99 -8.44
CA PHE A 166 4.37 -3.81 -9.18
C PHE A 166 5.15 -2.57 -8.73
N ASP A 167 5.14 -1.52 -9.53
CA ASP A 167 5.70 -0.23 -9.14
C ASP A 167 4.63 0.67 -8.51
N GLY A 168 4.74 0.92 -7.20
CA GLY A 168 3.79 1.75 -6.47
C GLY A 168 3.71 3.20 -6.98
N THR A 169 4.82 3.75 -7.49
CA THR A 169 4.86 5.09 -8.08
C THR A 169 4.12 5.13 -9.41
N MET A 170 4.32 4.13 -10.27
CA MET A 170 3.60 4.01 -11.54
C MET A 170 2.10 3.86 -11.31
N ILE A 171 1.69 2.97 -10.40
CA ILE A 171 0.29 2.82 -9.99
C ILE A 171 -0.31 4.14 -9.52
N SER A 172 0.38 4.85 -8.61
CA SER A 172 -0.11 6.12 -8.05
C SER A 172 -0.30 7.17 -9.14
N ASN A 173 0.65 7.28 -10.06
CA ASN A 173 0.56 8.21 -11.19
C ASN A 173 -0.57 7.82 -12.15
N THR A 174 -0.77 6.53 -12.41
CA THR A 174 -1.85 6.03 -13.27
C THR A 174 -3.22 6.29 -12.65
N TYR A 175 -3.42 6.01 -11.37
CA TYR A 175 -4.64 6.39 -10.65
C TYR A 175 -4.90 7.88 -10.72
N MET A 176 -3.88 8.69 -10.48
CA MET A 176 -4.01 10.14 -10.47
C MET A 176 -4.33 10.69 -11.87
N LYS A 177 -3.67 10.16 -12.93
CA LYS A 177 -3.97 10.50 -14.33
C LYS A 177 -5.42 10.17 -14.70
N LYS A 178 -5.92 8.98 -14.29
CA LYS A 178 -7.32 8.58 -14.51
C LYS A 178 -8.29 9.48 -13.72
N ALA A 179 -7.98 9.81 -12.46
CA ALA A 179 -8.77 10.71 -11.63
C ALA A 179 -8.86 12.13 -12.24
N GLN A 180 -7.74 12.69 -12.70
CA GLN A 180 -7.71 14.00 -13.37
C GLN A 180 -8.53 14.02 -14.65
N LYS A 181 -8.46 12.93 -15.44
CA LYS A 181 -9.30 12.80 -16.64
C LYS A 181 -10.80 12.83 -16.32
N ASN A 182 -11.19 12.38 -15.14
CA ASN A 182 -12.55 12.41 -14.61
C ASN A 182 -12.88 13.71 -13.83
N GLY A 183 -11.99 14.71 -13.84
CA GLY A 183 -12.24 16.03 -13.29
C GLY A 183 -11.71 16.30 -11.87
N VAL A 184 -10.90 15.40 -11.30
CA VAL A 184 -10.22 15.65 -10.01
C VAL A 184 -9.14 16.71 -10.19
N THR A 185 -9.10 17.68 -9.27
CA THR A 185 -8.03 18.67 -9.19
C THR A 185 -6.86 18.11 -8.40
N VAL A 186 -5.63 18.21 -8.93
CA VAL A 186 -4.42 17.76 -8.26
C VAL A 186 -3.44 18.92 -8.10
N LYS A 187 -3.00 19.16 -6.88
CA LYS A 187 -2.06 20.21 -6.50
C LYS A 187 -0.80 19.56 -5.90
N THR A 188 0.27 19.53 -6.67
CA THR A 188 1.59 19.07 -6.23
C THR A 188 2.48 20.23 -5.82
N GLY A 189 3.45 20.00 -4.95
CA GLY A 189 4.27 21.07 -4.36
C GLY A 189 3.50 21.96 -3.40
N VAL A 190 2.36 21.47 -2.84
CA VAL A 190 1.47 22.23 -1.95
C VAL A 190 1.26 21.47 -0.64
N LYS A 191 1.83 21.98 0.43
CA LYS A 191 1.73 21.39 1.78
C LYS A 191 0.49 21.91 2.50
N VAL A 192 -0.36 21.00 2.99
CA VAL A 192 -1.42 21.38 3.94
C VAL A 192 -0.79 21.68 5.29
N THR A 193 -1.13 22.81 5.87
CA THR A 193 -0.57 23.29 7.14
C THR A 193 -1.59 23.33 8.27
N ASP A 194 -2.88 23.33 7.94
CA ASP A 194 -3.97 23.32 8.93
C ASP A 194 -5.25 22.73 8.33
N VAL A 195 -6.11 22.16 9.19
CA VAL A 195 -7.47 21.72 8.86
C VAL A 195 -8.46 22.50 9.72
N LYS A 196 -9.31 23.28 9.08
CA LYS A 196 -10.26 24.19 9.73
C LYS A 196 -11.43 23.43 10.32
N ILE A 197 -11.53 23.44 11.64
CA ILE A 197 -12.61 22.80 12.41
C ILE A 197 -13.48 23.86 13.07
N VAL A 198 -14.81 23.75 12.95
CA VAL A 198 -15.79 24.56 13.67
C VAL A 198 -16.86 23.64 14.22
N ASP A 199 -17.16 23.74 15.50
CA ASP A 199 -18.14 22.91 16.20
C ASP A 199 -17.93 21.41 15.96
N ASN A 200 -16.67 20.94 16.10
CA ASN A 200 -16.22 19.55 15.85
C ASN A 200 -16.47 19.03 14.42
N LYS A 201 -16.54 19.94 13.46
CA LYS A 201 -16.81 19.61 12.05
C LYS A 201 -15.81 20.29 11.11
N VAL A 202 -15.34 19.54 10.11
CA VAL A 202 -14.51 20.07 9.03
C VAL A 202 -15.22 21.18 8.28
N LYS A 203 -14.50 22.26 7.98
CA LYS A 203 -14.93 23.36 7.10
C LYS A 203 -14.00 23.56 5.92
N GLY A 204 -12.77 23.06 6.00
CA GLY A 204 -11.78 23.21 4.94
C GLY A 204 -10.37 22.97 5.43
N LEU A 205 -9.41 23.47 4.68
CA LEU A 205 -7.98 23.39 5.02
C LEU A 205 -7.23 24.63 4.54
N THR A 206 -6.04 24.83 5.08
CA THR A 206 -5.09 25.89 4.69
C THR A 206 -3.80 25.27 4.18
N THR A 207 -3.20 25.86 3.17
CA THR A 207 -1.95 25.43 2.57
C THR A 207 -0.78 26.38 2.91
N ASP A 208 0.43 25.97 2.65
CA ASP A 208 1.67 26.68 3.01
C ASP A 208 1.86 28.02 2.28
N ASP A 209 1.18 28.23 1.16
CA ASP A 209 1.07 29.53 0.48
C ASP A 209 0.01 30.45 1.08
N GLY A 210 -0.68 30.03 2.15
CA GLY A 210 -1.74 30.76 2.83
C GLY A 210 -3.11 30.69 2.15
N ALA A 211 -3.28 29.88 1.11
CA ALA A 211 -4.58 29.70 0.48
C ALA A 211 -5.52 28.85 1.36
N GLU A 212 -6.78 29.26 1.41
CA GLU A 212 -7.84 28.55 2.13
C GLU A 212 -8.80 27.86 1.15
N TYR A 213 -9.22 26.65 1.49
CA TYR A 213 -10.15 25.84 0.70
C TYR A 213 -11.28 25.34 1.58
N GLU A 214 -12.52 25.35 1.05
CA GLU A 214 -13.70 24.81 1.75
C GLU A 214 -14.00 23.39 1.31
N PHE A 215 -14.20 22.49 2.30
CA PHE A 215 -14.56 21.09 2.08
C PHE A 215 -15.65 20.62 3.04
N ASP A 216 -16.49 19.71 2.55
CA ASP A 216 -17.45 18.96 3.37
C ASP A 216 -16.77 17.77 4.08
N VAL A 217 -15.76 17.20 3.43
CA VAL A 217 -14.96 16.06 3.91
C VAL A 217 -13.49 16.31 3.59
N VAL A 218 -12.62 16.04 4.57
CA VAL A 218 -11.17 15.97 4.40
C VAL A 218 -10.71 14.56 4.75
N VAL A 219 -9.95 13.94 3.86
CA VAL A 219 -9.39 12.60 4.08
C VAL A 219 -7.88 12.68 4.21
N ASP A 220 -7.37 12.24 5.34
CA ASP A 220 -5.94 12.10 5.59
C ASP A 220 -5.41 10.79 5.00
N CYS A 221 -4.63 10.92 3.94
CA CYS A 221 -3.91 9.86 3.24
C CYS A 221 -2.39 10.02 3.37
N THR A 222 -1.92 10.66 4.45
CA THR A 222 -0.52 11.09 4.59
C THR A 222 0.43 9.99 5.08
N GLY A 223 -0.09 8.79 5.38
CA GLY A 223 0.72 7.65 5.79
C GLY A 223 1.55 7.95 7.05
N PRO A 224 2.89 7.97 6.99
CA PRO A 224 3.74 8.25 8.15
C PRO A 224 3.52 9.64 8.79
N TRP A 225 2.96 10.60 8.06
CA TRP A 225 2.63 11.93 8.58
C TRP A 225 1.26 12.01 9.26
N SER A 226 0.44 10.94 9.27
CA SER A 226 -0.94 10.97 9.78
C SER A 226 -1.06 11.38 11.25
N LYS A 227 -0.03 11.16 12.06
CA LYS A 227 0.00 11.68 13.43
C LYS A 227 0.05 13.20 13.43
N ILE A 228 0.92 13.80 12.62
CA ILE A 228 1.08 15.26 12.50
C ILE A 228 -0.20 15.88 11.95
N THR A 229 -0.77 15.26 10.92
CA THR A 229 -2.03 15.73 10.31
C THR A 229 -3.22 15.58 11.26
N GLY A 230 -3.27 14.49 12.04
CA GLY A 230 -4.27 14.28 13.10
C GLY A 230 -4.22 15.34 14.20
N GLU A 231 -3.01 15.79 14.60
CA GLU A 231 -2.84 16.85 15.57
C GLU A 231 -3.46 18.20 15.11
N MET A 232 -3.53 18.47 13.81
CA MET A 232 -4.21 19.67 13.25
C MET A 232 -5.71 19.70 13.60
N VAL A 233 -6.32 18.54 13.84
CA VAL A 233 -7.74 18.40 14.20
C VAL A 233 -7.94 17.96 15.66
N GLY A 234 -6.89 17.97 16.47
CA GLY A 234 -6.92 17.57 17.89
C GLY A 234 -7.01 16.05 18.11
N LEU A 235 -6.71 15.24 17.10
CA LEU A 235 -6.70 13.77 17.20
C LEU A 235 -5.28 13.25 17.43
N ASN A 236 -5.13 12.35 18.39
CA ASN A 236 -3.95 11.51 18.47
C ASN A 236 -4.17 10.25 17.61
N VAL A 237 -3.60 10.21 16.42
CA VAL A 237 -3.66 9.02 15.56
C VAL A 237 -2.63 8.01 16.08
N PRO A 238 -3.04 6.84 16.62
CA PRO A 238 -2.16 5.93 17.34
C PRO A 238 -1.40 5.02 16.36
N ILE A 239 -0.45 5.61 15.65
CA ILE A 239 0.47 4.89 14.76
C ILE A 239 1.91 5.04 15.23
N TRP A 240 2.70 4.01 14.98
CA TRP A 240 4.16 4.00 15.11
C TRP A 240 4.78 4.08 13.72
N HIS A 241 6.00 4.57 13.67
CA HIS A 241 6.84 4.40 12.50
C HIS A 241 7.67 3.14 12.70
N THR A 242 7.59 2.19 11.75
CA THR A 242 8.57 1.10 11.66
C THR A 242 9.53 1.37 10.52
N LYS A 243 10.81 1.04 10.74
CA LYS A 243 11.84 1.23 9.73
C LYS A 243 11.63 0.23 8.58
N ALA A 244 11.65 0.75 7.36
CA ALA A 244 11.74 -0.04 6.15
C ALA A 244 13.08 0.26 5.50
N GLU A 245 14.07 -0.57 5.76
CA GLU A 245 15.41 -0.43 5.21
C GLU A 245 15.60 -1.41 4.07
N ALA A 246 15.82 -0.85 2.89
CA ALA A 246 16.03 -1.60 1.67
C ALA A 246 17.49 -1.47 1.22
N PHE A 247 18.03 -2.58 0.78
CA PHE A 247 19.39 -2.67 0.28
C PHE A 247 19.39 -3.28 -1.12
N PHE A 248 20.22 -2.73 -1.99
CA PHE A 248 20.44 -3.21 -3.35
C PHE A 248 21.82 -3.81 -3.43
N LEU A 249 21.86 -5.11 -3.71
CA LEU A 249 23.09 -5.88 -3.82
C LEU A 249 23.37 -6.18 -5.29
N CYS A 250 24.60 -5.94 -5.74
CA CYS A 250 25.04 -6.37 -7.06
C CYS A 250 25.58 -7.79 -6.97
N PRO A 251 24.98 -8.78 -7.67
CA PRO A 251 25.48 -10.16 -7.66
C PRO A 251 26.95 -10.23 -8.12
N PRO A 252 27.80 -11.07 -7.49
CA PRO A 252 29.21 -11.11 -7.76
C PRO A 252 29.48 -11.67 -9.16
N GLY A 253 29.94 -10.84 -10.06
CA GLY A 253 30.59 -11.22 -11.33
C GLY A 253 29.77 -12.15 -12.27
N LYS A 254 28.61 -12.61 -11.86
CA LYS A 254 27.66 -13.38 -12.65
C LYS A 254 26.36 -12.61 -12.75
N LYS A 255 25.98 -12.26 -13.95
CA LYS A 255 24.58 -11.96 -14.25
C LYS A 255 23.75 -13.18 -13.89
N LEU A 256 22.70 -13.01 -13.06
CA LEU A 256 21.75 -14.09 -12.82
C LEU A 256 21.15 -14.49 -14.17
N ASP A 257 21.41 -15.70 -14.61
CA ASP A 257 20.95 -16.23 -15.90
C ASP A 257 19.58 -16.96 -15.79
N TYR A 258 18.94 -16.79 -14.63
CA TYR A 258 17.60 -17.29 -14.34
C TYR A 258 16.70 -16.17 -13.80
N THR A 259 15.38 -16.41 -13.84
CA THR A 259 14.40 -15.53 -13.20
C THR A 259 14.46 -15.72 -11.69
N PHE A 260 14.86 -14.67 -10.96
CA PHE A 260 14.83 -14.68 -9.50
C PHE A 260 13.40 -14.33 -9.06
N PRO A 261 12.66 -15.27 -8.45
CA PRO A 261 11.29 -14.99 -7.99
C PRO A 261 11.31 -14.01 -6.81
N VAL A 262 10.16 -13.45 -6.46
CA VAL A 262 10.00 -12.84 -5.15
C VAL A 262 10.20 -13.93 -4.10
N LEU A 263 11.33 -13.90 -3.40
CA LEU A 263 11.66 -14.86 -2.33
C LEU A 263 11.14 -14.31 -1.00
N LYS A 264 10.33 -15.10 -0.29
CA LYS A 264 9.79 -14.71 1.02
C LYS A 264 10.14 -15.73 2.10
N TYR A 265 10.69 -15.21 3.18
CA TYR A 265 10.84 -15.83 4.48
C TYR A 265 10.11 -15.00 5.54
N PRO A 266 9.76 -15.55 6.71
CA PRO A 266 9.11 -14.77 7.77
C PRO A 266 9.90 -13.52 8.19
N GLU A 267 11.24 -13.59 8.13
CA GLU A 267 12.15 -12.55 8.59
C GLU A 267 12.42 -11.47 7.51
N PHE A 268 12.49 -11.87 6.26
CA PHE A 268 12.88 -11.00 5.15
C PHE A 268 12.23 -11.41 3.83
N TYR A 269 12.32 -10.54 2.84
CA TYR A 269 12.02 -10.86 1.45
C TYR A 269 13.07 -10.26 0.53
N ALA A 270 13.27 -10.92 -0.60
CA ALA A 270 14.19 -10.47 -1.64
C ALA A 270 13.54 -10.61 -3.02
N LEU A 271 13.93 -9.76 -3.95
CA LEU A 271 13.47 -9.82 -5.34
C LEU A 271 14.53 -9.25 -6.26
N ARG A 272 14.41 -9.56 -7.55
CA ARG A 272 15.26 -8.97 -8.57
C ARG A 272 14.79 -7.55 -8.89
N ALA A 273 15.70 -6.59 -8.91
CA ALA A 273 15.46 -5.22 -9.29
C ALA A 273 16.46 -4.81 -10.37
N GLY A 274 16.10 -5.01 -11.63
CA GLY A 274 17.02 -4.88 -12.76
C GLY A 274 18.15 -5.92 -12.70
N ASP A 275 19.40 -5.48 -12.67
CA ASP A 275 20.58 -6.34 -12.51
C ASP A 275 20.95 -6.57 -11.03
N ASN A 276 20.23 -5.98 -10.08
CA ASN A 276 20.48 -6.06 -8.64
C ASN A 276 19.47 -6.96 -7.92
N ILE A 277 19.81 -7.36 -6.71
CA ILE A 277 18.89 -7.98 -5.75
C ILE A 277 18.50 -6.92 -4.72
N PHE A 278 17.21 -6.67 -4.63
CA PHE A 278 16.60 -5.90 -3.55
C PHE A 278 16.35 -6.83 -2.37
N ILE A 279 16.71 -6.40 -1.17
CA ILE A 279 16.43 -7.12 0.07
C ILE A 279 15.93 -6.17 1.15
N CYS A 280 14.94 -6.61 1.93
CA CYS A 280 14.35 -5.85 3.02
C CYS A 280 13.84 -6.78 4.13
N LYS A 281 13.88 -6.31 5.38
CA LYS A 281 13.29 -7.01 6.53
C LYS A 281 11.76 -6.98 6.44
N SER A 282 11.11 -8.11 6.75
CA SER A 282 9.65 -8.20 6.83
C SER A 282 9.10 -7.27 7.91
N HIS A 283 8.01 -6.55 7.61
CA HIS A 283 7.39 -5.64 8.59
C HIS A 283 6.79 -6.39 9.79
N LEU A 284 6.28 -7.60 9.60
CA LEU A 284 5.74 -8.43 10.68
C LEU A 284 6.80 -9.01 11.62
N SER A 285 8.08 -8.96 11.22
CA SER A 285 9.20 -9.30 12.09
C SER A 285 9.73 -8.09 12.87
N MET A 286 9.09 -6.92 12.77
CA MET A 286 9.42 -5.73 13.54
C MET A 286 8.78 -5.79 14.92
N ASP A 287 9.57 -5.50 15.95
CA ASP A 287 9.08 -5.37 17.33
C ASP A 287 8.82 -3.89 17.65
N LEU A 288 7.56 -3.54 17.86
CA LEU A 288 7.16 -2.14 18.14
C LEU A 288 7.73 -1.60 19.47
N ASN A 289 8.19 -2.49 20.37
CA ASN A 289 8.84 -2.09 21.63
C ASN A 289 10.36 -1.94 21.49
N ASN A 290 10.93 -2.38 20.38
CA ASN A 290 12.35 -2.24 20.12
C ASN A 290 12.65 -0.89 19.44
N PRO A 291 13.41 0.03 20.08
CA PRO A 291 13.69 1.35 19.52
C PRO A 291 14.56 1.30 18.24
N MET A 292 15.19 0.18 17.93
CA MET A 292 15.87 -0.02 16.64
C MET A 292 14.87 -0.33 15.52
N HIS A 293 13.70 -0.88 15.85
CA HIS A 293 12.68 -1.30 14.86
C HIS A 293 11.59 -0.24 14.69
N ALA A 294 11.13 0.36 15.79
CA ALA A 294 9.98 1.25 15.78
C ALA A 294 10.17 2.47 16.70
N GLY A 295 9.47 3.56 16.40
CA GLY A 295 9.52 4.79 17.19
C GLY A 295 8.55 5.85 16.70
N GLN A 296 8.69 7.03 17.26
CA GLN A 296 7.99 8.24 16.84
C GLN A 296 9.02 9.19 16.23
N TRP A 297 9.29 9.02 14.96
CA TRP A 297 10.27 9.82 14.23
C TRP A 297 9.58 10.87 13.37
N ASP A 298 10.32 11.90 13.00
CA ASP A 298 9.87 12.93 12.08
C ASP A 298 10.11 12.46 10.63
N PRO A 299 9.04 12.16 9.86
CA PRO A 299 9.22 11.68 8.50
C PRO A 299 9.79 12.74 7.54
N ASP A 300 9.74 14.03 7.90
CA ASP A 300 10.36 15.10 7.09
C ASP A 300 11.89 15.10 7.21
N LYS A 301 12.47 14.36 8.17
CA LYS A 301 13.93 14.22 8.36
C LYS A 301 14.51 12.99 7.66
N LEU A 302 13.70 12.22 6.91
CA LEU A 302 14.22 11.08 6.16
C LEU A 302 15.18 11.54 5.05
N PRO A 303 16.38 10.95 4.95
CA PRO A 303 17.26 11.21 3.83
C PRO A 303 16.68 10.65 2.53
N ALA A 304 17.00 11.26 1.40
CA ALA A 304 16.56 10.79 0.09
C ALA A 304 17.14 9.38 -0.23
N THR A 305 18.40 9.16 0.12
CA THR A 305 19.12 7.89 -0.03
C THR A 305 19.98 7.61 1.21
N GLY A 306 20.32 6.34 1.45
CA GLY A 306 21.04 5.93 2.65
C GLY A 306 20.20 6.08 3.94
N GLY A 307 20.87 6.42 5.04
CA GLY A 307 20.24 6.55 6.36
C GLY A 307 19.89 5.23 7.02
N THR A 308 20.35 4.12 6.43
CA THR A 308 20.16 2.76 6.95
C THR A 308 21.14 2.45 8.07
N ASP A 309 20.76 1.58 8.98
CA ASP A 309 21.56 1.17 10.12
C ASP A 309 22.36 -0.10 9.81
N ASP A 310 23.61 -0.18 10.25
CA ASP A 310 24.46 -1.39 10.12
C ASP A 310 23.80 -2.62 10.72
N TYR A 311 23.02 -2.47 11.79
CA TYR A 311 22.23 -3.52 12.40
C TYR A 311 21.33 -4.28 11.41
N PHE A 312 20.64 -3.54 10.51
CA PHE A 312 19.71 -4.17 9.56
C PHE A 312 20.45 -4.84 8.41
N ILE A 313 21.50 -4.23 7.88
CA ILE A 313 22.26 -4.84 6.79
C ILE A 313 22.98 -6.11 7.27
N ASP A 314 23.62 -6.08 8.44
CA ASP A 314 24.29 -7.25 9.01
C ASP A 314 23.30 -8.40 9.21
N PHE A 315 22.13 -8.12 9.82
CA PHE A 315 21.06 -9.10 9.97
C PHE A 315 20.63 -9.71 8.62
N LEU A 316 20.40 -8.85 7.61
CA LEU A 316 19.92 -9.32 6.30
C LEU A 316 20.98 -10.11 5.53
N LEU A 317 22.25 -9.73 5.63
CA LEU A 317 23.35 -10.47 5.01
C LEU A 317 23.52 -11.86 5.64
N ASP A 318 23.45 -11.96 6.98
CA ASP A 318 23.50 -13.24 7.69
C ASP A 318 22.33 -14.16 7.28
N GLN A 319 21.11 -13.61 7.18
CA GLN A 319 19.95 -14.39 6.71
C GLN A 319 20.11 -14.81 5.26
N LEU A 320 20.58 -13.93 4.39
CA LEU A 320 20.70 -14.21 2.97
C LEU A 320 21.78 -15.24 2.70
N ASP A 321 22.94 -15.17 3.37
CA ASP A 321 24.02 -16.16 3.26
C ASP A 321 23.54 -17.57 3.64
N ALA A 322 22.80 -17.67 4.73
CA ALA A 322 22.25 -18.94 5.19
C ALA A 322 21.22 -19.54 4.24
N LYS A 323 20.48 -18.69 3.49
CA LYS A 323 19.33 -19.10 2.67
C LYS A 323 19.64 -19.17 1.18
N VAL A 324 20.49 -18.27 0.67
CA VAL A 324 20.89 -18.20 -0.75
C VAL A 324 22.41 -17.95 -0.81
N PRO A 325 23.22 -18.96 -0.53
CA PRO A 325 24.69 -18.85 -0.51
C PRO A 325 25.21 -18.30 -1.86
N GLY A 326 26.23 -17.43 -1.77
CA GLY A 326 26.87 -16.85 -2.95
C GLY A 326 26.25 -15.54 -3.46
N ILE A 327 25.05 -15.17 -3.00
CA ILE A 327 24.51 -13.81 -3.24
C ILE A 327 25.20 -12.80 -2.30
N VAL A 328 25.67 -13.24 -1.15
CA VAL A 328 26.30 -12.40 -0.12
C VAL A 328 27.67 -11.86 -0.53
N ASP A 329 28.36 -12.52 -1.44
CA ASP A 329 29.59 -11.99 -2.05
C ASP A 329 29.33 -10.74 -2.93
N SER A 330 28.11 -10.26 -2.91
CA SER A 330 27.62 -9.10 -3.65
C SER A 330 28.13 -7.80 -3.03
N GLY A 331 28.39 -6.81 -3.85
CA GLY A 331 28.62 -5.44 -3.38
C GLY A 331 27.31 -4.70 -3.05
N LEU A 332 27.32 -3.87 -2.02
CA LEU A 332 26.23 -2.92 -1.78
C LEU A 332 26.26 -1.81 -2.83
N VAL A 333 25.21 -1.69 -3.62
CA VAL A 333 25.06 -0.66 -4.67
C VAL A 333 24.43 0.60 -4.10
N SER A 334 23.34 0.43 -3.36
CA SER A 334 22.61 1.54 -2.74
C SER A 334 21.70 1.02 -1.62
N SER A 335 21.26 1.93 -0.77
CA SER A 335 20.29 1.66 0.25
C SER A 335 19.36 2.85 0.45
N TRP A 336 18.19 2.62 1.03
CA TRP A 336 17.34 3.69 1.53
C TRP A 336 16.57 3.29 2.77
N LEU A 337 16.26 4.29 3.59
CA LEU A 337 15.36 4.20 4.72
C LEU A 337 14.00 4.80 4.34
N SER A 338 12.94 4.13 4.74
CA SER A 338 11.58 4.66 4.76
C SER A 338 10.93 4.38 6.11
N TYR A 339 9.87 5.10 6.42
CA TYR A 339 9.00 4.75 7.54
C TYR A 339 7.68 4.18 7.02
N ARG A 340 7.25 3.07 7.63
CA ARG A 340 5.90 2.55 7.48
C ARG A 340 5.06 3.12 8.62
N ALA A 341 3.80 3.45 8.34
CA ALA A 341 2.82 3.79 9.37
C ALA A 341 2.20 2.50 9.89
N GLU A 342 2.41 2.16 11.14
CA GLU A 342 1.97 0.91 11.76
C GLU A 342 1.11 1.19 12.99
N PRO A 343 -0.19 0.85 12.98
CA PRO A 343 -0.98 0.73 14.19
C PRO A 343 -0.49 -0.46 15.04
N LYS A 344 -0.78 -0.45 16.35
CA LYS A 344 -0.32 -1.50 17.27
C LYS A 344 -0.74 -2.92 16.89
N ASP A 345 -1.87 -3.04 16.19
CA ASP A 345 -2.44 -4.31 15.73
C ASP A 345 -2.02 -4.69 14.30
N PHE A 346 -1.20 -3.89 13.64
CA PHE A 346 -0.73 -4.04 12.26
C PHE A 346 -1.86 -4.02 11.21
N TRP A 347 -3.04 -3.46 11.52
CA TRP A 347 -4.14 -3.30 10.57
C TRP A 347 -4.34 -1.84 10.18
N PRO A 348 -4.66 -1.52 8.92
CA PRO A 348 -4.92 -0.16 8.50
C PRO A 348 -5.98 0.57 9.32
N VAL A 349 -5.94 1.88 9.31
CA VAL A 349 -6.96 2.76 9.88
C VAL A 349 -7.71 3.42 8.76
N LEU A 350 -9.02 3.13 8.68
CA LEU A 350 -9.83 3.52 7.54
C LEU A 350 -11.21 4.03 7.98
N GLY A 351 -11.64 5.16 7.44
CA GLY A 351 -13.00 5.66 7.65
C GLY A 351 -13.12 6.85 8.59
N LYS A 352 -14.26 6.92 9.28
CA LYS A 352 -14.64 8.05 10.12
C LYS A 352 -13.74 8.19 11.35
N THR A 353 -13.70 9.40 11.89
CA THR A 353 -13.06 9.73 13.18
C THR A 353 -14.08 10.46 14.07
N PRO A 354 -13.77 10.73 15.34
CA PRO A 354 -14.62 11.56 16.19
C PRO A 354 -14.85 13.00 15.68
N VAL A 355 -14.04 13.49 14.73
CA VAL A 355 -14.23 14.80 14.11
C VAL A 355 -15.09 14.65 12.86
N GLU A 356 -16.28 15.23 12.86
CA GLU A 356 -17.21 15.14 11.72
C GLU A 356 -16.60 15.66 10.44
N GLY A 357 -16.60 14.85 9.38
CA GLY A 357 -16.04 15.19 8.08
C GLY A 357 -14.53 14.99 7.97
N TYR A 358 -13.81 14.62 9.03
CA TYR A 358 -12.42 14.20 8.95
C TYR A 358 -12.31 12.67 8.95
N MET A 359 -11.67 12.12 7.94
CA MET A 359 -11.54 10.67 7.76
C MET A 359 -10.07 10.28 7.58
N LEU A 360 -9.76 9.02 7.87
CA LEU A 360 -8.42 8.45 7.73
C LEU A 360 -8.36 7.39 6.64
N SER A 361 -7.24 7.32 5.95
CA SER A 361 -6.83 6.21 5.09
C SER A 361 -5.33 6.03 5.22
N THR A 362 -4.90 5.38 6.30
CA THR A 362 -3.50 5.31 6.74
C THR A 362 -3.20 3.98 7.45
N GLY A 363 -1.96 3.79 7.89
CA GLY A 363 -1.60 2.63 8.71
C GLY A 363 -1.46 1.33 7.95
N PHE A 364 -1.25 1.35 6.65
CA PHE A 364 -1.15 0.15 5.79
C PHE A 364 0.15 -0.65 5.98
N GLY A 365 1.07 -0.16 6.79
CA GLY A 365 2.33 -0.85 7.07
C GLY A 365 3.09 -1.27 5.82
N GLY A 366 3.40 -2.56 5.74
CA GLY A 366 4.07 -3.15 4.58
C GLY A 366 3.15 -3.62 3.45
N ASN A 367 1.81 -3.49 3.59
CA ASN A 367 0.84 -4.08 2.65
C ASN A 367 0.08 -3.04 1.80
N GLY A 368 0.45 -1.74 1.88
CA GLY A 368 -0.31 -0.66 1.25
C GLY A 368 -0.55 -0.84 -0.25
N VAL A 369 0.42 -1.34 -0.99
CA VAL A 369 0.27 -1.53 -2.44
C VAL A 369 -0.90 -2.46 -2.75
N ILE A 370 -0.99 -3.62 -2.09
CA ILE A 370 -2.02 -4.62 -2.43
C ILE A 370 -3.38 -4.35 -1.78
N GLU A 371 -3.43 -3.64 -0.64
CA GLU A 371 -4.67 -3.42 0.12
C GLU A 371 -5.44 -2.16 -0.30
N VAL A 372 -4.72 -1.14 -0.76
CA VAL A 372 -5.31 0.17 -1.10
C VAL A 372 -6.45 0.10 -2.13
N PRO A 373 -6.42 -0.70 -3.19
CA PRO A 373 -7.54 -0.72 -4.13
C PRO A 373 -8.88 -1.05 -3.49
N ALA A 374 -8.95 -2.09 -2.66
CA ALA A 374 -10.18 -2.45 -1.95
C ALA A 374 -10.55 -1.42 -0.87
N ALA A 375 -9.55 -0.98 -0.09
CA ALA A 375 -9.73 0.00 0.97
C ALA A 375 -10.31 1.32 0.47
N THR A 376 -9.74 1.87 -0.60
CA THR A 376 -10.18 3.17 -1.15
C THR A 376 -11.46 3.07 -1.94
N ARG A 377 -11.77 1.91 -2.56
CA ARG A 377 -13.10 1.63 -3.13
C ARG A 377 -14.18 1.72 -2.06
N ASP A 378 -13.96 1.05 -0.94
CA ASP A 378 -14.95 0.98 0.13
C ASP A 378 -15.06 2.33 0.87
N LEU A 379 -13.94 3.03 1.07
CA LEU A 379 -13.95 4.38 1.64
C LEU A 379 -14.70 5.38 0.74
N ALA A 380 -14.55 5.28 -0.58
CA ALA A 380 -15.29 6.12 -1.51
C ALA A 380 -16.82 5.87 -1.42
N LYS A 381 -17.27 4.61 -1.24
CA LYS A 381 -18.68 4.28 -0.98
C LYS A 381 -19.16 4.89 0.32
N LEU A 382 -18.37 4.79 1.40
CA LEU A 382 -18.71 5.41 2.68
C LEU A 382 -18.87 6.93 2.53
N ILE A 383 -17.94 7.59 1.86
CA ILE A 383 -17.99 9.05 1.64
C ILE A 383 -19.21 9.45 0.82
N MET A 384 -19.51 8.75 -0.26
CA MET A 384 -20.52 9.15 -1.22
C MET A 384 -21.93 8.66 -0.89
N ARG A 385 -22.06 7.52 -0.21
CA ARG A 385 -23.34 6.84 0.04
C ARG A 385 -23.64 6.60 1.52
N ASP A 386 -22.70 6.88 2.42
CA ASP A 386 -22.75 6.53 3.85
C ASP A 386 -22.94 5.00 4.06
N GLU A 387 -22.40 4.20 3.12
CA GLU A 387 -22.44 2.75 3.17
C GLU A 387 -21.17 2.21 3.85
N SER A 388 -21.35 1.49 4.98
CA SER A 388 -20.26 0.74 5.63
C SER A 388 -20.06 -0.62 4.96
N THR A 389 -18.87 -1.18 5.13
CA THR A 389 -18.52 -2.53 4.72
C THR A 389 -17.83 -3.25 5.88
N PRO A 390 -17.79 -4.60 5.89
CA PRO A 390 -17.03 -5.32 6.92
C PRO A 390 -15.56 -4.91 7.01
N LEU A 391 -14.95 -4.50 5.89
CA LEU A 391 -13.58 -3.99 5.86
C LEU A 391 -13.45 -2.68 6.64
N LEU A 392 -14.34 -1.73 6.41
CA LEU A 392 -14.38 -0.44 7.11
C LEU A 392 -14.64 -0.61 8.60
N GLU A 393 -15.53 -1.53 8.98
CA GLU A 393 -15.84 -1.84 10.38
C GLU A 393 -14.63 -2.45 11.10
N ASN A 394 -13.94 -3.39 10.45
CA ASN A 394 -12.75 -4.04 11.01
C ASN A 394 -11.53 -3.10 11.09
N TRP A 395 -11.44 -2.09 10.22
CA TRP A 395 -10.33 -1.15 10.16
C TRP A 395 -10.68 0.23 10.72
N ALA A 396 -11.82 0.35 11.43
CA ALA A 396 -12.27 1.59 12.03
C ALA A 396 -11.27 2.16 13.05
N PHE A 397 -11.23 3.50 13.17
CA PHE A 397 -10.35 4.21 14.09
C PHE A 397 -10.63 3.86 15.56
N GLU A 398 -11.91 3.66 15.89
CA GLU A 398 -12.40 3.42 17.26
C GLU A 398 -11.76 2.19 17.91
N ARG A 399 -11.42 1.16 17.13
CA ARG A 399 -10.76 -0.06 17.66
C ARG A 399 -9.41 0.20 18.33
N LEU A 400 -8.79 1.33 18.05
CA LEU A 400 -7.49 1.72 18.60
C LEU A 400 -7.60 2.59 19.87
N LEU A 401 -8.83 2.97 20.26
CA LEU A 401 -9.11 3.79 21.43
C LEU A 401 -9.43 2.94 22.68
N GLU A 402 -9.61 1.63 22.53
CA GLU A 402 -10.10 0.72 23.57
C GLU A 402 -9.01 0.17 24.53
N ASP A 403 -7.88 0.88 24.75
CA ASP A 403 -6.84 0.49 25.74
C ASP A 403 -6.50 1.59 26.72
#